data_8e04b618cda38553086ccdef5b2c19e0
#
_entry.id   8e04b618cda38553086ccdef5b2c19e0
#
_cell.length_a   1.000
_cell.length_b   1.000
_cell.length_c   1.000
_cell.angle_alpha   90.00
_cell.angle_beta   90.00
_cell.angle_gamma   90.00
#
_symmetry.space_group_name_H-M   'P 1'
#
loop_
_entity.id
_entity.type
_entity.pdbx_description
1 polymer ?
#
loop_
_entity_poly.entity_id
_entity_poly.type
_entity_poly.pdbx_seq_one_letter_code
_entity_poly.pdbx_strand_id
1 'polypeptide(L)'
;MKFRSERDDLLEAVQFASRAISNRATLPVLSGLRIDATEDGLVKVAATDLELTMETSFKAAVDEPGRTIVPGRLFGEMARSLSAGQAGVATGEGEVEISSGRGQFRVKSLALEDYPALSVDSRQAGAGEVAVEIGAGELAGALSQIVRAASSDESRQVLTGVLWEIGSGTLTLAATDSYRLAVRTLDVSGGSTSETNVVVPARTLGELARSLTGRSGRVTALVKENLIVFTLLPEDQEAPQLIIGSRFIEGEFPKYKQLIPEGYPNALTVERDRLLEVVRRVGLLAQNNMPVKFHLATELEISAHTPDVGEGQEILDVTYEGEEFVIAFNPQFLVDGGSAIGSDKLVLEAGDGLKPAILKGEGDSSFTYLLMPVRLS
;
A
#
# COMPACT_ATOMS: atom_id res chain seq x y z
N MET A 1 -35.27 -0.86 -3.08
CA MET A 1 -34.14 -1.74 -3.52
C MET A 1 -34.32 -3.12 -2.89
N LYS A 2 -34.18 -4.18 -3.69
CA LYS A 2 -34.24 -5.56 -3.18
C LYS A 2 -33.41 -6.48 -4.05
N PHE A 3 -32.48 -7.26 -3.44
CA PHE A 3 -31.65 -8.21 -4.14
C PHE A 3 -31.27 -9.43 -3.27
N ARG A 4 -30.81 -10.49 -3.92
CA ARG A 4 -30.28 -11.70 -3.29
C ARG A 4 -28.96 -12.08 -3.95
N SER A 5 -27.98 -12.44 -3.13
CA SER A 5 -26.64 -12.88 -3.57
C SER A 5 -26.13 -14.02 -2.71
N GLU A 6 -25.01 -14.61 -3.07
CA GLU A 6 -24.25 -15.42 -2.13
C GLU A 6 -23.73 -14.53 -0.99
N ARG A 7 -23.78 -15.06 0.23
CA ARG A 7 -23.32 -14.35 1.43
C ARG A 7 -21.85 -13.93 1.32
N ASP A 8 -21.03 -14.79 0.74
CA ASP A 8 -19.60 -14.56 0.65
C ASP A 8 -19.26 -13.40 -0.29
N ASP A 9 -19.99 -13.25 -1.41
CA ASP A 9 -19.85 -12.12 -2.34
C ASP A 9 -20.20 -10.79 -1.66
N LEU A 10 -21.34 -10.77 -0.94
CA LEU A 10 -21.76 -9.60 -0.17
C LEU A 10 -20.72 -9.26 0.92
N LEU A 11 -20.23 -10.26 1.64
CA LEU A 11 -19.26 -10.08 2.72
C LEU A 11 -17.94 -9.55 2.20
N GLU A 12 -17.43 -10.10 1.10
CA GLU A 12 -16.18 -9.64 0.46
C GLU A 12 -16.30 -8.17 0.03
N ALA A 13 -17.40 -7.82 -0.64
CA ALA A 13 -17.65 -6.46 -1.10
C ALA A 13 -17.75 -5.46 0.06
N VAL A 14 -18.48 -5.82 1.12
CA VAL A 14 -18.63 -4.99 2.32
C VAL A 14 -17.28 -4.82 3.04
N GLN A 15 -16.49 -5.90 3.18
CA GLN A 15 -15.17 -5.83 3.81
C GLN A 15 -14.19 -4.99 3.01
N PHE A 16 -14.22 -5.10 1.69
CA PHE A 16 -13.37 -4.28 0.82
C PHE A 16 -13.71 -2.80 0.97
N ALA A 17 -14.96 -2.40 0.73
CA ALA A 17 -15.37 -1.00 0.78
C ALA A 17 -15.21 -0.38 2.19
N SER A 18 -15.45 -1.15 3.25
CA SER A 18 -15.35 -0.68 4.64
C SER A 18 -13.96 -0.16 5.02
N ARG A 19 -12.90 -0.49 4.28
CA ARG A 19 -11.53 0.01 4.53
C ARG A 19 -11.40 1.51 4.24
N ALA A 20 -12.29 2.09 3.43
CA ALA A 20 -12.35 3.53 3.20
C ALA A 20 -13.17 4.28 4.26
N ILE A 21 -13.82 3.59 5.20
CA ILE A 21 -14.58 4.25 6.26
C ILE A 21 -13.62 4.81 7.30
N SER A 22 -13.76 6.10 7.61
CA SER A 22 -13.01 6.73 8.68
C SER A 22 -13.72 6.56 10.04
N ASN A 23 -12.97 6.14 11.06
CA ASN A 23 -13.48 6.11 12.45
C ASN A 23 -13.64 7.51 13.07
N ARG A 24 -13.12 8.56 12.41
CA ARG A 24 -13.14 9.96 12.85
C ARG A 24 -13.80 10.86 11.80
N ALA A 25 -14.82 10.34 11.10
CA ALA A 25 -15.50 11.08 10.05
C ALA A 25 -16.13 12.36 10.61
N THR A 26 -15.85 13.49 9.95
CA THR A 26 -16.46 14.79 10.27
C THR A 26 -17.94 14.84 9.94
N LEU A 27 -18.35 14.05 8.93
CA LEU A 27 -19.74 13.88 8.53
C LEU A 27 -20.22 12.47 8.90
N PRO A 28 -21.31 12.31 9.69
CA PRO A 28 -21.81 10.99 10.10
C PRO A 28 -22.09 10.04 8.95
N VAL A 29 -22.51 10.55 7.79
CA VAL A 29 -22.82 9.75 6.59
C VAL A 29 -21.59 9.03 6.02
N LEU A 30 -20.36 9.55 6.23
CA LEU A 30 -19.11 8.92 5.81
C LEU A 30 -18.74 7.67 6.65
N SER A 31 -19.48 7.39 7.73
CA SER A 31 -19.41 6.09 8.41
C SER A 31 -20.24 5.02 7.70
N GLY A 32 -20.94 5.37 6.62
CA GLY A 32 -21.82 4.52 5.86
C GLY A 32 -21.17 3.84 4.66
N LEU A 33 -21.73 2.69 4.29
CA LEU A 33 -21.53 2.03 3.02
C LEU A 33 -22.67 2.40 2.08
N ARG A 34 -22.34 2.87 0.88
CA ARG A 34 -23.30 3.04 -0.21
C ARG A 34 -23.48 1.71 -0.92
N ILE A 35 -24.71 1.27 -1.08
CA ILE A 35 -25.08 0.06 -1.82
C ILE A 35 -26.02 0.48 -2.95
N ASP A 36 -25.61 0.18 -4.18
CA ASP A 36 -26.36 0.44 -5.41
C ASP A 36 -26.68 -0.89 -6.10
N ALA A 37 -27.93 -1.25 -6.24
CA ALA A 37 -28.40 -2.39 -7.04
C ALA A 37 -28.99 -1.89 -8.37
N THR A 38 -28.47 -2.38 -9.47
CA THR A 38 -28.83 -1.95 -10.83
C THR A 38 -29.73 -2.96 -11.54
N GLU A 39 -30.46 -2.54 -12.57
CA GLU A 39 -31.40 -3.39 -13.31
C GLU A 39 -30.73 -4.57 -14.04
N ASP A 40 -29.44 -4.42 -14.38
CA ASP A 40 -28.62 -5.45 -15.05
C ASP A 40 -28.08 -6.52 -14.10
N GLY A 41 -28.53 -6.51 -12.84
CA GLY A 41 -28.14 -7.52 -11.85
C GLY A 41 -26.78 -7.27 -11.21
N LEU A 42 -26.23 -6.06 -11.28
CA LEU A 42 -24.98 -5.68 -10.62
C LEU A 42 -25.27 -4.96 -9.31
N VAL A 43 -24.61 -5.38 -8.23
CA VAL A 43 -24.62 -4.68 -6.95
C VAL A 43 -23.25 -4.06 -6.71
N LYS A 44 -23.20 -2.75 -6.52
CA LYS A 44 -22.00 -2.01 -6.18
C LYS A 44 -22.02 -1.67 -4.68
N VAL A 45 -20.88 -1.82 -4.03
CA VAL A 45 -20.67 -1.41 -2.63
C VAL A 45 -19.49 -0.46 -2.59
N ALA A 46 -19.70 0.73 -2.04
CA ALA A 46 -18.69 1.77 -1.98
C ALA A 46 -18.65 2.48 -0.63
N ALA A 47 -17.48 2.99 -0.27
CA ALA A 47 -17.28 3.92 0.83
C ALA A 47 -16.22 4.96 0.49
N THR A 48 -16.27 6.08 1.21
CA THR A 48 -15.28 7.15 1.09
C THR A 48 -15.12 7.90 2.40
N ASP A 49 -13.90 8.39 2.65
CA ASP A 49 -13.61 9.38 3.68
C ASP A 49 -13.26 10.76 3.08
N LEU A 50 -13.55 10.97 1.78
CA LEU A 50 -13.26 12.12 0.92
C LEU A 50 -11.83 12.16 0.37
N GLU A 51 -10.89 11.45 0.97
CA GLU A 51 -9.51 11.29 0.47
C GLU A 51 -9.33 9.96 -0.26
N LEU A 52 -9.83 8.89 0.36
CA LEU A 52 -9.84 7.54 -0.18
C LEU A 52 -11.26 7.11 -0.51
N THR A 53 -11.48 6.58 -1.69
CA THR A 53 -12.73 5.93 -2.11
C THR A 53 -12.43 4.50 -2.50
N MET A 54 -13.22 3.55 -2.02
CA MET A 54 -13.14 2.14 -2.41
C MET A 54 -14.51 1.67 -2.89
N GLU A 55 -14.58 1.15 -4.11
CA GLU A 55 -15.79 0.60 -4.72
C GLU A 55 -15.49 -0.77 -5.31
N THR A 56 -16.40 -1.70 -5.12
CA THR A 56 -16.39 -3.00 -5.79
C THR A 56 -17.81 -3.38 -6.20
N SER A 57 -17.93 -4.37 -7.08
CA SER A 57 -19.22 -4.83 -7.54
C SER A 57 -19.26 -6.35 -7.69
N PHE A 58 -20.44 -6.93 -7.50
CA PHE A 58 -20.69 -8.35 -7.69
C PHE A 58 -22.05 -8.60 -8.35
N LYS A 59 -22.24 -9.76 -8.94
CA LYS A 59 -23.53 -10.15 -9.56
C LYS A 59 -24.52 -10.60 -8.49
N ALA A 60 -25.78 -10.22 -8.64
CA ALA A 60 -26.86 -10.57 -7.74
C ALA A 60 -28.20 -10.72 -8.50
N ALA A 61 -29.13 -11.45 -7.91
CA ALA A 61 -30.52 -11.45 -8.38
C ALA A 61 -31.22 -10.19 -7.85
N VAL A 62 -31.32 -9.16 -8.68
CA VAL A 62 -31.96 -7.89 -8.33
C VAL A 62 -33.44 -7.95 -8.65
N ASP A 63 -34.30 -7.97 -7.62
CA ASP A 63 -35.76 -7.93 -7.76
C ASP A 63 -36.25 -6.48 -7.96
N GLU A 64 -35.62 -5.52 -7.24
CA GLU A 64 -35.93 -4.09 -7.28
C GLU A 64 -34.64 -3.28 -7.27
N PRO A 65 -34.31 -2.51 -8.33
CA PRO A 65 -33.15 -1.65 -8.35
C PRO A 65 -33.29 -0.49 -7.36
N GLY A 66 -32.19 0.12 -6.98
CA GLY A 66 -32.18 1.29 -6.09
C GLY A 66 -30.89 1.47 -5.33
N ARG A 67 -30.88 2.43 -4.42
CA ARG A 67 -29.69 2.85 -3.68
C ARG A 67 -30.01 3.06 -2.21
N THR A 68 -29.06 2.76 -1.33
CA THR A 68 -29.16 3.02 0.11
C THR A 68 -27.80 3.26 0.73
N ILE A 69 -27.79 3.87 1.92
CA ILE A 69 -26.59 3.98 2.77
C ILE A 69 -26.86 3.25 4.08
N VAL A 70 -25.95 2.35 4.45
CA VAL A 70 -26.04 1.59 5.70
C VAL A 70 -24.88 1.93 6.62
N PRO A 71 -25.03 1.91 7.95
CA PRO A 71 -23.92 2.05 8.89
C PRO A 71 -22.88 0.94 8.64
N GLY A 72 -21.72 1.28 8.11
CA GLY A 72 -20.80 0.32 7.52
C GLY A 72 -20.26 -0.72 8.49
N ARG A 73 -19.87 -0.28 9.70
CA ARG A 73 -19.36 -1.20 10.73
C ARG A 73 -20.40 -2.23 11.14
N LEU A 74 -21.60 -1.76 11.50
CA LEU A 74 -22.67 -2.64 11.97
C LEU A 74 -23.13 -3.58 10.84
N PHE A 75 -23.31 -3.05 9.63
CA PHE A 75 -23.69 -3.87 8.48
C PHE A 75 -22.65 -4.94 8.15
N GLY A 76 -21.35 -4.60 8.27
CA GLY A 76 -20.25 -5.55 8.09
C GLY A 76 -20.22 -6.65 9.17
N GLU A 77 -20.52 -6.33 10.42
CA GLU A 77 -20.66 -7.30 11.51
C GLU A 77 -21.86 -8.24 11.26
N MET A 78 -22.98 -7.67 10.81
CA MET A 78 -24.17 -8.44 10.44
C MET A 78 -23.88 -9.38 9.27
N ALA A 79 -23.32 -8.89 8.17
CA ALA A 79 -22.97 -9.69 6.99
C ALA A 79 -22.03 -10.86 7.36
N ARG A 80 -21.06 -10.62 8.25
CA ARG A 80 -20.15 -11.66 8.75
C ARG A 80 -20.86 -12.72 9.59
N SER A 81 -21.88 -12.33 10.33
CA SER A 81 -22.63 -13.23 11.22
C SER A 81 -23.69 -14.09 10.51
N LEU A 82 -24.00 -13.78 9.23
CA LEU A 82 -24.96 -14.58 8.46
C LEU A 82 -24.45 -16.00 8.22
N SER A 83 -25.38 -16.95 8.12
CA SER A 83 -25.08 -18.32 7.72
C SER A 83 -24.60 -18.36 6.26
N ALA A 84 -23.77 -19.35 5.92
CA ALA A 84 -23.36 -19.58 4.53
C ALA A 84 -24.58 -19.81 3.62
N GLY A 85 -24.44 -19.45 2.33
CA GLY A 85 -25.47 -19.54 1.30
C GLY A 85 -26.08 -18.20 0.96
N GLN A 86 -27.34 -18.19 0.57
CA GLN A 86 -28.01 -16.96 0.11
C GLN A 86 -28.26 -15.95 1.22
N ALA A 87 -27.90 -14.70 0.92
CA ALA A 87 -28.26 -13.51 1.69
C ALA A 87 -29.21 -12.64 0.88
N GLY A 88 -30.22 -12.09 1.53
CA GLY A 88 -31.16 -11.10 0.97
C GLY A 88 -30.95 -9.73 1.60
N VAL A 89 -31.01 -8.68 0.78
CA VAL A 89 -31.00 -7.29 1.24
C VAL A 89 -32.20 -6.56 0.67
N ALA A 90 -32.97 -5.88 1.53
CA ALA A 90 -34.15 -5.11 1.11
C ALA A 90 -34.24 -3.78 1.85
N THR A 91 -34.61 -2.69 1.17
CA THR A 91 -34.87 -1.38 1.79
C THR A 91 -36.36 -1.23 2.11
N GLY A 92 -36.64 -0.72 3.32
CA GLY A 92 -37.96 -0.27 3.76
C GLY A 92 -37.98 1.25 4.01
N GLU A 93 -38.94 1.72 4.77
CA GLU A 93 -39.05 3.12 5.18
C GLU A 93 -37.98 3.46 6.23
N GLY A 94 -36.82 4.00 5.77
CA GLY A 94 -35.72 4.41 6.65
C GLY A 94 -34.91 3.26 7.27
N GLU A 95 -35.10 2.02 6.80
CA GLU A 95 -34.43 0.84 7.31
C GLU A 95 -33.96 -0.05 6.16
N VAL A 96 -32.90 -0.82 6.42
CA VAL A 96 -32.40 -1.87 5.54
C VAL A 96 -32.48 -3.19 6.29
N GLU A 97 -33.11 -4.16 5.69
CA GLU A 97 -33.19 -5.53 6.16
C GLU A 97 -32.10 -6.37 5.48
N ILE A 98 -31.39 -7.16 6.26
CA ILE A 98 -30.48 -8.20 5.79
C ILE A 98 -30.97 -9.54 6.33
N SER A 99 -31.08 -10.55 5.47
CA SER A 99 -31.64 -11.86 5.82
C SER A 99 -30.80 -13.01 5.28
N SER A 100 -30.79 -14.14 6.00
CA SER A 100 -30.18 -15.41 5.55
C SER A 100 -30.87 -16.56 6.27
N GLY A 101 -31.39 -17.53 5.51
CA GLY A 101 -32.14 -18.65 6.07
C GLY A 101 -33.36 -18.19 6.88
N ARG A 102 -33.34 -18.40 8.20
CA ARG A 102 -34.39 -17.93 9.12
C ARG A 102 -34.02 -16.65 9.87
N GLY A 103 -32.78 -16.19 9.70
CA GLY A 103 -32.29 -14.95 10.33
C GLY A 103 -32.74 -13.72 9.57
N GLN A 104 -33.19 -12.69 10.28
CA GLN A 104 -33.64 -11.43 9.71
C GLN A 104 -33.22 -10.31 10.65
N PHE A 105 -32.47 -9.34 10.13
CA PHE A 105 -31.94 -8.22 10.89
C PHE A 105 -32.31 -6.91 10.19
N ARG A 106 -32.57 -5.86 10.97
CA ARG A 106 -32.89 -4.53 10.45
C ARG A 106 -31.97 -3.50 11.04
N VAL A 107 -31.49 -2.60 10.20
CA VAL A 107 -30.65 -1.47 10.58
C VAL A 107 -31.20 -0.20 9.95
N LYS A 108 -31.15 0.92 10.67
CA LYS A 108 -31.56 2.22 10.12
C LYS A 108 -30.61 2.63 9.01
N SER A 109 -31.17 3.07 7.88
CA SER A 109 -30.40 3.68 6.80
C SER A 109 -29.94 5.09 7.19
N LEU A 110 -28.84 5.53 6.57
CA LEU A 110 -28.37 6.92 6.62
C LEU A 110 -28.98 7.72 5.47
N ALA A 111 -28.98 9.05 5.61
CA ALA A 111 -29.52 9.95 4.59
C ALA A 111 -28.70 9.87 3.29
N LEU A 112 -29.36 9.49 2.20
CA LEU A 112 -28.71 9.32 0.90
C LEU A 112 -28.29 10.66 0.29
N GLU A 113 -29.06 11.70 0.50
CA GLU A 113 -28.84 13.06 0.03
C GLU A 113 -27.57 13.71 0.60
N ASP A 114 -27.16 13.30 1.79
CA ASP A 114 -25.96 13.80 2.45
C ASP A 114 -24.68 13.08 2.02
N TYR A 115 -24.80 11.96 1.26
CA TYR A 115 -23.64 11.19 0.85
C TYR A 115 -22.97 11.84 -0.38
N PRO A 116 -21.64 12.08 -0.34
CA PRO A 116 -20.97 12.76 -1.43
C PRO A 116 -20.99 11.95 -2.73
N ALA A 117 -21.01 12.66 -3.86
CA ALA A 117 -20.79 12.02 -5.15
C ALA A 117 -19.38 11.39 -5.18
N LEU A 118 -19.28 10.15 -5.63
CA LEU A 118 -18.00 9.46 -5.76
C LEU A 118 -17.33 9.86 -7.06
N SER A 119 -16.12 10.36 -6.97
CA SER A 119 -15.34 10.84 -8.13
C SER A 119 -14.75 9.71 -9.00
N VAL A 120 -14.97 8.45 -8.62
CA VAL A 120 -14.43 7.27 -9.31
C VAL A 120 -15.26 6.79 -10.50
N ASP A 121 -16.38 7.44 -10.82
CA ASP A 121 -17.34 6.98 -11.85
C ASP A 121 -16.83 7.13 -13.30
N SER A 122 -15.76 7.87 -13.57
CA SER A 122 -15.20 8.04 -14.91
C SER A 122 -14.04 7.07 -15.14
N ARG A 123 -14.25 6.08 -15.99
CA ARG A 123 -13.30 4.99 -16.30
C ARG A 123 -12.49 5.23 -17.58
N GLN A 124 -12.75 6.31 -18.31
CA GLN A 124 -12.03 6.64 -19.53
C GLN A 124 -11.21 7.90 -19.33
N ALA A 125 -9.99 7.88 -19.87
CA ALA A 125 -9.14 9.06 -19.87
C ALA A 125 -9.77 10.15 -20.73
N GLY A 126 -9.95 11.33 -20.14
CA GLY A 126 -10.33 12.55 -20.84
C GLY A 126 -9.12 13.21 -21.50
N ALA A 127 -9.36 14.31 -22.21
CA ALA A 127 -8.28 15.09 -22.79
C ALA A 127 -7.36 15.67 -21.68
N GLY A 128 -6.07 15.36 -21.73
CA GLY A 128 -5.06 15.79 -20.74
C GLY A 128 -4.90 14.87 -19.52
N GLU A 129 -5.66 13.79 -19.41
CA GLU A 129 -5.49 12.78 -18.38
C GLU A 129 -4.44 11.72 -18.80
N VAL A 130 -3.68 11.20 -17.83
CA VAL A 130 -2.62 10.20 -18.05
C VAL A 130 -3.07 8.87 -17.52
N ALA A 131 -3.01 7.83 -18.36
CA ALA A 131 -3.32 6.47 -17.96
C ALA A 131 -2.12 5.56 -18.15
N VAL A 132 -1.85 4.70 -17.17
CA VAL A 132 -0.86 3.61 -17.25
C VAL A 132 -1.51 2.29 -16.88
N GLU A 133 -1.06 1.23 -17.53
CA GLU A 133 -1.48 -0.14 -17.23
C GLU A 133 -0.30 -0.95 -16.71
N ILE A 134 -0.55 -1.68 -15.61
CA ILE A 134 0.46 -2.45 -14.88
C ILE A 134 -0.13 -3.81 -14.50
N GLY A 135 0.67 -4.87 -14.53
CA GLY A 135 0.26 -6.16 -13.99
C GLY A 135 -0.08 -6.08 -12.50
N ALA A 136 -1.20 -6.69 -12.06
CA ALA A 136 -1.66 -6.60 -10.67
C ALA A 136 -0.62 -7.12 -9.67
N GLY A 137 -0.01 -8.28 -9.96
CA GLY A 137 1.04 -8.85 -9.10
C GLY A 137 2.31 -8.00 -9.06
N GLU A 138 2.71 -7.42 -10.19
CA GLU A 138 3.88 -6.54 -10.28
C GLU A 138 3.68 -5.25 -9.47
N LEU A 139 2.52 -4.61 -9.63
CA LEU A 139 2.19 -3.42 -8.84
C LEU A 139 2.10 -3.72 -7.35
N ALA A 140 1.46 -4.84 -6.95
CA ALA A 140 1.39 -5.26 -5.55
C ALA A 140 2.78 -5.44 -4.94
N GLY A 141 3.68 -6.11 -5.66
CA GLY A 141 5.08 -6.30 -5.26
C GLY A 141 5.81 -4.96 -5.09
N ALA A 142 5.73 -4.08 -6.09
CA ALA A 142 6.37 -2.77 -6.04
C ALA A 142 5.85 -1.90 -4.88
N LEU A 143 4.54 -1.85 -4.68
CA LEU A 143 3.94 -1.10 -3.58
C LEU A 143 4.36 -1.63 -2.21
N SER A 144 4.46 -2.96 -2.04
CA SER A 144 4.92 -3.57 -0.79
C SER A 144 6.36 -3.20 -0.45
N GLN A 145 7.20 -2.98 -1.47
CA GLN A 145 8.59 -2.55 -1.33
C GLN A 145 8.70 -1.07 -0.92
N ILE A 146 7.82 -0.21 -1.45
CA ILE A 146 7.95 1.25 -1.36
C ILE A 146 7.22 1.84 -0.15
N VAL A 147 5.98 1.41 0.11
CA VAL A 147 5.07 2.06 1.06
C VAL A 147 5.67 2.18 2.47
N ARG A 148 6.48 1.20 2.90
CA ARG A 148 7.11 1.20 4.23
C ARG A 148 8.15 2.29 4.44
N ALA A 149 8.68 2.88 3.37
CA ALA A 149 9.65 3.97 3.47
C ALA A 149 8.99 5.35 3.61
N ALA A 150 7.68 5.46 3.41
CA ALA A 150 6.95 6.69 3.65
C ALA A 150 6.93 7.06 5.14
N SER A 151 6.89 8.36 5.43
CA SER A 151 6.83 8.89 6.79
C SER A 151 5.45 8.65 7.43
N SER A 152 5.43 8.42 8.73
CA SER A 152 4.21 8.47 9.55
C SER A 152 3.98 9.84 10.21
N ASP A 153 4.87 10.81 9.99
CA ASP A 153 4.80 12.14 10.56
C ASP A 153 3.91 13.05 9.71
N GLU A 154 2.69 13.27 10.17
CA GLU A 154 1.68 14.12 9.48
C GLU A 154 2.10 15.60 9.40
N SER A 155 3.09 16.05 10.19
CA SER A 155 3.61 17.43 10.07
C SER A 155 4.39 17.64 8.78
N ARG A 156 4.87 16.57 8.16
CA ARG A 156 5.56 16.54 6.87
C ARG A 156 4.71 15.83 5.82
N GLN A 157 3.55 16.38 5.55
CA GLN A 157 2.48 15.74 4.79
C GLN A 157 2.94 15.11 3.46
N VAL A 158 3.79 15.80 2.69
CA VAL A 158 4.28 15.29 1.41
C VAL A 158 5.09 13.98 1.55
N LEU A 159 5.76 13.76 2.69
CA LEU A 159 6.53 12.54 2.96
C LEU A 159 5.66 11.37 3.43
N THR A 160 4.38 11.61 3.77
CA THR A 160 3.44 10.51 4.07
C THR A 160 2.90 9.84 2.82
N GLY A 161 3.28 10.33 1.65
CA GLY A 161 2.94 9.77 0.35
C GLY A 161 4.10 9.10 -0.36
N VAL A 162 3.77 8.52 -1.49
CA VAL A 162 4.69 7.95 -2.48
C VAL A 162 4.62 8.79 -3.74
N LEU A 163 5.77 9.26 -4.21
CA LEU A 163 5.87 9.92 -5.50
C LEU A 163 5.69 8.89 -6.61
N TRP A 164 4.85 9.23 -7.58
CA TRP A 164 4.66 8.54 -8.85
C TRP A 164 5.21 9.43 -9.96
N GLU A 165 6.34 9.06 -10.55
CA GLU A 165 6.91 9.71 -11.73
C GLU A 165 6.52 8.86 -12.95
N ILE A 166 5.59 9.36 -13.76
CA ILE A 166 5.03 8.66 -14.91
C ILE A 166 5.65 9.23 -16.17
N GLY A 167 6.42 8.39 -16.86
CA GLY A 167 7.02 8.68 -18.15
C GLY A 167 6.35 7.90 -19.28
N SER A 168 6.98 7.93 -20.46
CA SER A 168 6.57 7.12 -21.61
C SER A 168 7.07 5.69 -21.43
N GLY A 169 6.17 4.77 -21.05
CA GLY A 169 6.49 3.36 -20.85
C GLY A 169 7.19 3.04 -19.52
N THR A 170 7.38 4.01 -18.62
CA THR A 170 8.02 3.80 -17.33
C THR A 170 7.23 4.45 -16.19
N LEU A 171 7.24 3.80 -15.03
CA LEU A 171 6.74 4.33 -13.78
C LEU A 171 7.83 4.20 -12.72
N THR A 172 8.25 5.32 -12.14
CA THR A 172 9.14 5.30 -10.98
C THR A 172 8.36 5.67 -9.73
N LEU A 173 8.45 4.85 -8.70
CA LEU A 173 7.87 5.04 -7.38
C LEU A 173 8.98 5.41 -6.40
N ALA A 174 8.80 6.46 -5.60
CA ALA A 174 9.75 6.84 -4.57
C ALA A 174 9.05 7.22 -3.26
N ALA A 175 9.57 6.76 -2.13
CA ALA A 175 9.10 7.11 -0.80
C ALA A 175 10.27 7.32 0.16
N THR A 176 10.16 8.30 1.06
CA THR A 176 11.19 8.61 2.05
C THR A 176 10.59 9.20 3.33
N ASP A 177 11.24 8.92 4.47
CA ASP A 177 10.97 9.57 5.76
C ASP A 177 12.12 10.48 6.22
N SER A 178 13.09 10.77 5.33
CA SER A 178 14.36 11.49 5.54
C SER A 178 15.49 10.65 6.14
N TYR A 179 15.22 9.45 6.62
CA TYR A 179 16.22 8.53 7.17
C TYR A 179 16.47 7.33 6.25
N ARG A 180 15.52 7.06 5.39
CA ARG A 180 15.56 6.02 4.35
C ARG A 180 14.84 6.49 3.10
N LEU A 181 15.20 5.91 1.98
CA LEU A 181 14.56 6.17 0.70
C LEU A 181 14.41 4.84 -0.04
N ALA A 182 13.21 4.53 -0.51
CA ALA A 182 12.96 3.41 -1.41
C ALA A 182 12.59 3.93 -2.78
N VAL A 183 13.18 3.38 -3.82
CA VAL A 183 12.90 3.71 -5.23
C VAL A 183 12.70 2.42 -6.01
N ARG A 184 11.61 2.35 -6.77
CA ARG A 184 11.30 1.22 -7.65
C ARG A 184 10.90 1.73 -9.02
N THR A 185 11.51 1.18 -10.08
CA THR A 185 11.13 1.46 -11.46
C THR A 185 10.44 0.24 -12.07
N LEU A 186 9.35 0.48 -12.78
CA LEU A 186 8.53 -0.52 -13.47
C LEU A 186 8.38 -0.14 -14.93
N ASP A 187 8.35 -1.15 -15.79
CA ASP A 187 7.90 -0.99 -17.17
C ASP A 187 6.37 -1.02 -17.21
N VAL A 188 5.76 -0.06 -17.86
CA VAL A 188 4.31 0.07 -17.91
C VAL A 188 3.83 0.29 -19.34
N SER A 189 2.57 -0.05 -19.61
CA SER A 189 1.93 0.29 -20.88
C SER A 189 1.23 1.64 -20.75
N GLY A 190 1.33 2.50 -21.76
CA GLY A 190 0.77 3.86 -21.72
C GLY A 190 1.72 4.87 -21.10
N GLY A 191 1.17 5.82 -20.35
CA GLY A 191 1.92 6.92 -19.75
C GLY A 191 1.83 8.23 -20.55
N SER A 192 2.76 9.15 -20.29
CA SER A 192 2.78 10.47 -20.89
C SER A 192 4.12 10.75 -21.58
N THR A 193 4.09 11.50 -22.66
CA THR A 193 5.30 12.03 -23.33
C THR A 193 5.99 13.13 -22.53
N SER A 194 5.26 13.80 -21.65
CA SER A 194 5.79 14.71 -20.63
C SER A 194 5.74 14.03 -19.26
N GLU A 195 6.80 14.16 -18.46
CA GLU A 195 6.78 13.61 -17.09
C GLU A 195 5.59 14.15 -16.31
N THR A 196 4.84 13.25 -15.71
CA THR A 196 3.73 13.56 -14.81
C THR A 196 4.08 13.07 -13.42
N ASN A 197 4.14 14.00 -12.46
CA ASN A 197 4.56 13.72 -11.10
C ASN A 197 3.40 13.98 -10.13
N VAL A 198 3.01 12.95 -9.37
CA VAL A 198 1.95 13.06 -8.36
C VAL A 198 2.36 12.33 -7.08
N VAL A 199 1.92 12.83 -5.93
CA VAL A 199 2.19 12.20 -4.64
C VAL A 199 0.89 11.55 -4.14
N VAL A 200 0.90 10.22 -4.05
CA VAL A 200 -0.26 9.42 -3.63
C VAL A 200 -0.09 9.00 -2.16
N PRO A 201 -1.08 9.18 -1.29
CA PRO A 201 -0.99 8.77 0.11
C PRO A 201 -0.55 7.31 0.27
N ALA A 202 0.45 7.05 1.11
CA ALA A 202 0.95 5.71 1.38
C ALA A 202 -0.14 4.78 1.96
N ARG A 203 -1.09 5.33 2.73
CA ARG A 203 -2.27 4.61 3.22
C ARG A 203 -3.09 4.02 2.06
N THR A 204 -3.41 4.81 1.05
CA THR A 204 -4.14 4.35 -0.15
C THR A 204 -3.38 3.25 -0.87
N LEU A 205 -2.08 3.43 -1.07
CA LEU A 205 -1.25 2.46 -1.77
C LEU A 205 -1.06 1.16 -0.97
N GLY A 206 -1.06 1.24 0.35
CA GLY A 206 -1.10 0.07 1.23
C GLY A 206 -2.40 -0.72 1.09
N GLU A 207 -3.55 -0.04 0.99
CA GLU A 207 -4.84 -0.70 0.73
C GLU A 207 -4.90 -1.27 -0.70
N LEU A 208 -4.34 -0.57 -1.68
CA LEU A 208 -4.21 -1.08 -3.05
C LEU A 208 -3.35 -2.35 -3.09
N ALA A 209 -2.15 -2.33 -2.51
CA ALA A 209 -1.26 -3.49 -2.47
C ALA A 209 -1.94 -4.71 -1.82
N ARG A 210 -2.62 -4.50 -0.67
CA ARG A 210 -3.38 -5.54 0.02
C ARG A 210 -4.51 -6.12 -0.85
N SER A 211 -5.18 -5.25 -1.59
CA SER A 211 -6.30 -5.64 -2.46
C SER A 211 -5.87 -6.39 -3.72
N LEU A 212 -4.63 -6.18 -4.16
CA LEU A 212 -4.04 -6.85 -5.32
C LEU A 212 -3.37 -8.19 -4.96
N THR A 213 -3.06 -8.43 -3.68
CA THR A 213 -2.36 -9.66 -3.25
C THR A 213 -3.15 -10.91 -3.61
N GLY A 214 -2.51 -11.83 -4.34
CA GLY A 214 -3.11 -13.08 -4.79
C GLY A 214 -4.11 -12.94 -5.95
N ARG A 215 -4.25 -11.74 -6.54
CA ARG A 215 -5.12 -11.49 -7.70
C ARG A 215 -4.29 -11.39 -8.98
N SER A 216 -4.83 -11.94 -10.06
CA SER A 216 -4.33 -11.78 -11.43
C SER A 216 -5.12 -10.69 -12.16
N GLY A 217 -4.54 -10.19 -13.26
CA GLY A 217 -5.16 -9.17 -14.10
C GLY A 217 -4.30 -7.92 -14.24
N ARG A 218 -4.91 -6.88 -14.76
CA ARG A 218 -4.26 -5.58 -15.02
C ARG A 218 -4.89 -4.48 -14.19
N VAL A 219 -4.05 -3.59 -13.69
CA VAL A 219 -4.48 -2.37 -13.02
C VAL A 219 -4.28 -1.20 -13.96
N THR A 220 -5.34 -0.47 -14.25
CA THR A 220 -5.25 0.83 -14.89
C THR A 220 -5.16 1.89 -13.80
N ALA A 221 -4.10 2.69 -13.79
CA ALA A 221 -3.97 3.88 -12.95
C ALA A 221 -4.23 5.12 -13.83
N LEU A 222 -5.34 5.81 -13.57
CA LEU A 222 -5.79 6.99 -14.29
C LEU A 222 -5.56 8.24 -13.43
N VAL A 223 -4.63 9.11 -13.86
CA VAL A 223 -4.31 10.39 -13.23
C VAL A 223 -5.24 11.47 -13.80
N LYS A 224 -5.99 12.11 -12.92
CA LYS A 224 -6.88 13.24 -13.19
C LYS A 224 -6.35 14.49 -12.51
N GLU A 225 -7.07 15.62 -12.66
CA GLU A 225 -6.65 16.93 -12.13
C GLU A 225 -6.21 16.92 -10.66
N ASN A 226 -6.97 16.23 -9.79
CA ASN A 226 -6.75 16.25 -8.34
C ASN A 226 -6.80 14.88 -7.66
N LEU A 227 -6.90 13.80 -8.45
CA LEU A 227 -6.99 12.43 -7.93
C LEU A 227 -6.42 11.40 -8.91
N ILE A 228 -6.11 10.23 -8.38
CA ILE A 228 -5.79 9.03 -9.15
C ILE A 228 -6.86 7.97 -8.92
N VAL A 229 -7.24 7.27 -9.98
CA VAL A 229 -8.17 6.15 -9.91
C VAL A 229 -7.47 4.88 -10.38
N PHE A 230 -7.41 3.91 -9.50
CA PHE A 230 -6.93 2.55 -9.80
C PHE A 230 -8.12 1.65 -10.09
N THR A 231 -8.12 0.99 -11.22
CA THR A 231 -9.14 0.01 -11.60
C THR A 231 -8.47 -1.33 -11.86
N LEU A 232 -8.76 -2.34 -11.05
CA LEU A 232 -8.37 -3.71 -11.32
C LEU A 232 -9.36 -4.32 -12.29
N LEU A 233 -8.86 -4.74 -13.45
CA LEU A 233 -9.54 -5.56 -14.43
C LEU A 233 -9.05 -7.00 -14.25
N PRO A 234 -9.83 -7.87 -13.60
CA PRO A 234 -9.41 -9.24 -13.38
C PRO A 234 -9.37 -10.02 -14.72
N GLU A 235 -8.52 -11.03 -14.79
CA GLU A 235 -8.49 -11.94 -15.97
C GLU A 235 -9.77 -12.76 -16.07
N ASP A 236 -10.29 -13.20 -14.93
CA ASP A 236 -11.59 -13.83 -14.83
C ASP A 236 -12.70 -12.75 -14.81
N GLN A 237 -13.49 -12.71 -15.87
CA GLN A 237 -14.59 -11.73 -16.00
C GLN A 237 -15.72 -11.92 -14.98
N GLU A 238 -15.77 -13.06 -14.30
CA GLU A 238 -16.70 -13.31 -13.18
C GLU A 238 -16.18 -12.74 -11.85
N ALA A 239 -14.88 -12.49 -11.73
CA ALA A 239 -14.31 -11.91 -10.52
C ALA A 239 -14.69 -10.43 -10.34
N PRO A 240 -14.82 -9.95 -9.10
CA PRO A 240 -15.24 -8.58 -8.84
C PRO A 240 -14.24 -7.57 -9.35
N GLN A 241 -14.73 -6.52 -10.00
CA GLN A 241 -13.95 -5.34 -10.32
C GLN A 241 -13.70 -4.53 -9.06
N LEU A 242 -12.44 -4.11 -8.84
CA LEU A 242 -12.07 -3.25 -7.72
C LEU A 242 -11.70 -1.87 -8.25
N ILE A 243 -12.21 -0.82 -7.61
CA ILE A 243 -11.90 0.57 -7.92
C ILE A 243 -11.43 1.26 -6.63
N ILE A 244 -10.29 1.90 -6.69
CA ILE A 244 -9.74 2.68 -5.59
C ILE A 244 -9.40 4.07 -6.11
N GLY A 245 -10.05 5.09 -5.57
CA GLY A 245 -9.77 6.49 -5.86
C GLY A 245 -9.02 7.15 -4.72
N SER A 246 -8.05 8.00 -5.01
CA SER A 246 -7.30 8.74 -4.01
C SER A 246 -7.05 10.18 -4.44
N ARG A 247 -7.23 11.12 -3.52
CA ARG A 247 -6.70 12.47 -3.72
C ARG A 247 -5.19 12.47 -3.63
N PHE A 248 -4.55 13.40 -4.32
CA PHE A 248 -3.11 13.64 -4.19
C PHE A 248 -2.79 14.39 -2.90
N ILE A 249 -1.56 14.20 -2.44
CA ILE A 249 -0.96 15.09 -1.45
C ILE A 249 -0.34 16.27 -2.19
N GLU A 250 -0.73 17.49 -1.83
CA GLU A 250 -0.18 18.70 -2.38
C GLU A 250 1.23 18.97 -1.82
N GLY A 251 2.12 19.49 -2.66
CA GLY A 251 3.47 19.87 -2.29
C GLY A 251 4.54 19.29 -3.21
N GLU A 252 5.75 19.81 -3.07
CA GLU A 252 6.92 19.35 -3.84
C GLU A 252 7.62 18.22 -3.10
N PHE A 253 7.70 17.04 -3.73
CA PHE A 253 8.46 15.92 -3.18
C PHE A 253 9.97 16.21 -3.25
N PRO A 254 10.77 15.80 -2.25
CA PRO A 254 12.20 16.05 -2.21
C PRO A 254 12.92 15.55 -3.48
N LYS A 255 13.96 16.27 -3.90
CA LYS A 255 14.83 15.89 -5.05
C LYS A 255 15.71 14.70 -4.69
N TYR A 256 15.08 13.54 -4.49
CA TYR A 256 15.71 12.34 -3.96
C TYR A 256 16.83 11.78 -4.85
N LYS A 257 16.77 12.00 -6.17
CA LYS A 257 17.80 11.52 -7.12
C LYS A 257 19.21 12.00 -6.78
N GLN A 258 19.31 13.19 -6.15
CA GLN A 258 20.58 13.77 -5.70
C GLN A 258 21.16 13.09 -4.45
N LEU A 259 20.34 12.31 -3.74
CA LEU A 259 20.76 11.58 -2.53
C LEU A 259 21.40 10.23 -2.87
N ILE A 260 21.19 9.73 -4.07
CA ILE A 260 21.71 8.43 -4.53
C ILE A 260 23.11 8.66 -5.13
N PRO A 261 24.19 8.16 -4.50
CA PRO A 261 25.53 8.28 -5.04
C PRO A 261 25.70 7.52 -6.36
N GLU A 262 26.61 7.99 -7.22
CA GLU A 262 26.91 7.35 -8.51
C GLU A 262 27.68 6.03 -8.34
N GLY A 263 28.29 5.79 -7.18
CA GLY A 263 29.03 4.55 -6.89
C GLY A 263 29.57 4.52 -5.47
N TYR A 264 29.98 3.35 -5.06
CA TYR A 264 30.52 3.07 -3.72
C TYR A 264 31.84 2.30 -3.78
N PRO A 265 32.83 2.63 -2.94
CA PRO A 265 34.10 1.91 -2.90
C PRO A 265 34.00 0.55 -2.20
N ASN A 266 32.97 0.34 -1.38
CA ASN A 266 32.82 -0.86 -0.58
C ASN A 266 31.50 -1.55 -0.89
N ALA A 267 31.53 -2.86 -1.10
CA ALA A 267 30.37 -3.69 -1.39
C ALA A 267 30.43 -5.00 -0.57
N LEU A 268 29.34 -5.30 0.12
CA LEU A 268 29.16 -6.52 0.89
C LEU A 268 28.00 -7.31 0.31
N THR A 269 28.24 -8.58 -0.03
CA THR A 269 27.20 -9.51 -0.46
C THR A 269 26.96 -10.56 0.61
N VAL A 270 25.72 -10.78 0.99
CA VAL A 270 25.33 -11.67 2.09
C VAL A 270 23.98 -12.35 1.79
N GLU A 271 23.77 -13.55 2.32
CA GLU A 271 22.48 -14.24 2.29
C GLU A 271 21.42 -13.41 3.03
N ARG A 272 20.34 -13.02 2.31
CA ARG A 272 19.30 -12.12 2.82
C ARG A 272 18.69 -12.59 4.14
N ASP A 273 18.20 -13.82 4.17
CA ASP A 273 17.46 -14.31 5.32
C ASP A 273 18.35 -14.44 6.56
N ARG A 274 19.63 -14.84 6.36
CA ARG A 274 20.62 -14.88 7.44
C ARG A 274 20.90 -13.49 8.01
N LEU A 275 21.11 -12.49 7.14
CA LEU A 275 21.31 -11.11 7.59
C LEU A 275 20.10 -10.63 8.41
N LEU A 276 18.88 -10.82 7.89
CA LEU A 276 17.66 -10.37 8.56
C LEU A 276 17.41 -11.08 9.89
N GLU A 277 17.72 -12.37 10.01
CA GLU A 277 17.66 -13.09 11.27
C GLU A 277 18.63 -12.50 12.31
N VAL A 278 19.88 -12.27 11.93
CA VAL A 278 20.89 -11.70 12.84
C VAL A 278 20.52 -10.28 13.24
N VAL A 279 20.10 -9.44 12.29
CA VAL A 279 19.67 -8.05 12.59
C VAL A 279 18.47 -8.05 13.56
N ARG A 280 17.52 -8.98 13.41
CA ARG A 280 16.39 -9.09 14.35
C ARG A 280 16.83 -9.53 15.74
N ARG A 281 17.72 -10.52 15.85
CA ARG A 281 18.22 -10.99 17.16
C ARG A 281 19.05 -9.94 17.89
N VAL A 282 20.08 -9.42 17.21
CA VAL A 282 20.95 -8.39 17.78
C VAL A 282 20.17 -7.10 18.06
N GLY A 283 19.22 -6.77 17.17
CA GLY A 283 18.32 -5.62 17.28
C GLY A 283 17.44 -5.63 18.54
N LEU A 284 17.21 -6.78 19.19
CA LEU A 284 16.50 -6.84 20.49
C LEU A 284 17.22 -6.05 21.57
N LEU A 285 18.54 -5.91 21.44
CA LEU A 285 19.38 -5.16 22.36
C LEU A 285 19.60 -3.70 21.94
N ALA A 286 19.13 -3.31 20.77
CA ALA A 286 19.17 -1.93 20.26
C ALA A 286 17.92 -1.15 20.73
N GLN A 287 17.74 -0.98 22.03
CA GLN A 287 16.61 -0.26 22.62
C GLN A 287 16.85 1.26 22.64
N ASN A 288 15.79 2.05 22.90
CA ASN A 288 15.87 3.51 23.02
C ASN A 288 16.48 4.19 21.78
N ASN A 289 16.15 3.74 20.58
CA ASN A 289 16.68 4.22 19.30
C ASN A 289 18.20 3.99 19.12
N MET A 290 18.81 3.10 19.90
CA MET A 290 20.20 2.71 19.66
C MET A 290 20.32 1.94 18.34
N PRO A 291 21.40 2.15 17.57
CA PRO A 291 21.61 1.46 16.31
C PRO A 291 22.19 0.06 16.51
N VAL A 292 22.12 -0.74 15.48
CA VAL A 292 23.01 -1.89 15.27
C VAL A 292 24.23 -1.43 14.50
N LYS A 293 25.42 -1.89 14.94
CA LYS A 293 26.71 -1.59 14.31
C LYS A 293 27.09 -2.74 13.39
N PHE A 294 27.55 -2.40 12.21
CA PHE A 294 28.11 -3.30 11.22
C PHE A 294 29.59 -3.00 11.11
N HIS A 295 30.42 -3.92 11.49
CA HIS A 295 31.85 -3.90 11.24
C HIS A 295 32.11 -4.72 9.97
N LEU A 296 32.40 -4.03 8.89
CA LEU A 296 32.63 -4.59 7.57
C LEU A 296 34.11 -4.89 7.38
N ALA A 297 34.43 -6.17 7.24
CA ALA A 297 35.75 -6.70 6.96
C ALA A 297 35.59 -7.99 6.09
N THR A 298 36.53 -8.91 6.15
CA THR A 298 36.40 -10.23 5.51
C THR A 298 35.21 -11.04 6.01
N GLU A 299 34.76 -10.75 7.24
CA GLU A 299 33.52 -11.21 7.85
C GLU A 299 32.70 -9.99 8.25
N LEU A 300 31.39 -10.14 8.38
CA LEU A 300 30.51 -9.10 8.90
C LEU A 300 30.20 -9.36 10.38
N GLU A 301 30.70 -8.49 11.27
CA GLU A 301 30.24 -8.49 12.65
C GLU A 301 29.10 -7.51 12.83
N ILE A 302 27.98 -7.98 13.39
CA ILE A 302 26.80 -7.17 13.74
C ILE A 302 26.70 -7.14 15.25
N SER A 303 26.71 -5.95 15.85
CA SER A 303 26.64 -5.77 17.29
C SER A 303 25.66 -4.67 17.70
N ALA A 304 25.13 -4.79 18.92
CA ALA A 304 24.33 -3.76 19.57
C ALA A 304 24.68 -3.69 21.04
N HIS A 305 24.65 -2.49 21.59
CA HIS A 305 24.87 -2.22 23.01
C HIS A 305 23.90 -1.14 23.47
N THR A 306 23.14 -1.43 24.52
CA THR A 306 22.30 -0.44 25.19
C THR A 306 22.68 -0.44 26.69
N PRO A 307 23.13 0.69 27.25
CA PRO A 307 23.42 0.80 28.67
C PRO A 307 22.22 0.30 29.50
N ASP A 308 22.51 -0.40 30.60
CA ASP A 308 21.53 -0.97 31.53
C ASP A 308 20.61 -2.07 30.96
N VAL A 309 20.77 -2.45 29.67
CA VAL A 309 20.03 -3.53 29.03
C VAL A 309 20.96 -4.70 28.73
N GLY A 310 22.06 -4.45 28.01
CA GLY A 310 23.02 -5.47 27.62
C GLY A 310 23.65 -5.23 26.25
N GLU A 311 24.48 -6.19 25.86
CA GLU A 311 25.17 -6.20 24.58
C GLU A 311 25.05 -7.57 23.90
N GLY A 312 25.20 -7.59 22.60
CA GLY A 312 25.24 -8.82 21.81
C GLY A 312 25.89 -8.59 20.47
N GLN A 313 26.52 -9.63 19.98
CA GLN A 313 27.15 -9.64 18.66
C GLN A 313 26.99 -10.99 17.98
N GLU A 314 26.94 -10.96 16.67
CA GLU A 314 27.01 -12.14 15.79
C GLU A 314 27.89 -11.86 14.59
N ILE A 315 28.54 -12.89 14.08
CA ILE A 315 29.41 -12.83 12.91
C ILE A 315 28.77 -13.63 11.78
N LEU A 316 28.82 -13.07 10.58
CA LEU A 316 28.31 -13.67 9.34
C LEU A 316 29.44 -13.80 8.32
N ASP A 317 29.49 -14.96 7.67
CA ASP A 317 30.28 -15.16 6.45
C ASP A 317 29.68 -14.32 5.32
N VAL A 318 30.50 -13.54 4.66
CA VAL A 318 30.11 -12.62 3.58
C VAL A 318 31.15 -12.60 2.46
N THR A 319 30.75 -12.11 1.29
CA THR A 319 31.70 -11.66 0.29
C THR A 319 31.83 -10.14 0.42
N TYR A 320 33.03 -9.68 0.72
CA TYR A 320 33.31 -8.25 0.93
C TYR A 320 34.43 -7.76 0.04
N GLU A 321 34.20 -6.62 -0.62
CA GLU A 321 35.16 -5.89 -1.41
C GLU A 321 35.23 -4.45 -0.90
N GLY A 322 36.41 -4.01 -0.47
CA GLY A 322 36.63 -2.65 0.01
C GLY A 322 37.51 -2.56 1.23
N GLU A 323 37.54 -1.39 1.88
CA GLU A 323 38.29 -1.10 3.08
C GLU A 323 37.49 -1.45 4.34
N GLU A 324 38.18 -1.86 5.41
CA GLU A 324 37.58 -2.14 6.70
C GLU A 324 37.02 -0.85 7.33
N PHE A 325 35.76 -0.82 7.75
CA PHE A 325 35.15 0.30 8.47
C PHE A 325 33.91 -0.12 9.25
N VAL A 326 33.42 0.78 10.10
CA VAL A 326 32.21 0.59 10.89
C VAL A 326 31.13 1.55 10.42
N ILE A 327 29.90 1.02 10.25
CA ILE A 327 28.71 1.80 9.96
C ILE A 327 27.57 1.33 10.86
N ALA A 328 26.65 2.22 11.22
CA ALA A 328 25.55 1.86 12.10
C ALA A 328 24.21 2.27 11.52
N PHE A 329 23.18 1.45 11.73
CA PHE A 329 21.85 1.66 11.18
C PHE A 329 20.77 1.43 12.24
N ASN A 330 19.62 2.02 11.99
CA ASN A 330 18.39 1.62 12.66
C ASN A 330 18.01 0.18 12.25
N PRO A 331 17.90 -0.77 13.21
CA PRO A 331 17.60 -2.17 12.88
C PRO A 331 16.28 -2.36 12.17
N GLN A 332 15.25 -1.56 12.50
CA GLN A 332 13.96 -1.66 11.84
C GLN A 332 14.04 -1.27 10.37
N PHE A 333 14.80 -0.24 10.03
CA PHE A 333 14.98 0.20 8.64
C PHE A 333 15.73 -0.84 7.80
N LEU A 334 16.72 -1.51 8.39
CA LEU A 334 17.40 -2.65 7.74
C LEU A 334 16.44 -3.80 7.47
N VAL A 335 15.60 -4.15 8.47
CA VAL A 335 14.62 -5.23 8.32
C VAL A 335 13.56 -4.88 7.27
N ASP A 336 13.06 -3.64 7.26
CA ASP A 336 12.08 -3.18 6.29
C ASP A 336 12.63 -3.23 4.86
N GLY A 337 13.84 -2.68 4.64
CA GLY A 337 14.49 -2.67 3.33
C GLY A 337 14.90 -4.06 2.86
N GLY A 338 15.53 -4.84 3.72
CA GLY A 338 15.95 -6.19 3.38
C GLY A 338 14.78 -7.14 3.09
N SER A 339 13.67 -7.00 3.84
CA SER A 339 12.45 -7.78 3.59
C SER A 339 11.73 -7.38 2.29
N ALA A 340 11.98 -6.18 1.79
CA ALA A 340 11.43 -5.68 0.53
C ALA A 340 12.16 -6.27 -0.70
N ILE A 341 13.36 -6.80 -0.53
CA ILE A 341 14.19 -7.35 -1.60
C ILE A 341 13.80 -8.80 -1.86
N GLY A 342 13.53 -9.13 -3.12
CA GLY A 342 13.04 -10.46 -3.52
C GLY A 342 14.14 -11.50 -3.79
N SER A 343 15.40 -11.07 -3.95
CA SER A 343 16.53 -11.98 -4.22
C SER A 343 17.02 -12.68 -2.94
N ASP A 344 17.63 -13.85 -3.09
CA ASP A 344 18.19 -14.64 -1.99
C ASP A 344 19.41 -13.95 -1.35
N LYS A 345 20.11 -13.11 -2.12
CA LYS A 345 21.28 -12.36 -1.66
C LYS A 345 21.03 -10.87 -1.70
N LEU A 346 21.53 -10.19 -0.67
CA LEU A 346 21.59 -8.75 -0.54
C LEU A 346 22.98 -8.23 -0.85
N VAL A 347 23.02 -7.06 -1.47
CA VAL A 347 24.24 -6.28 -1.64
C VAL A 347 24.08 -4.99 -0.85
N LEU A 348 24.97 -4.76 0.13
CA LEU A 348 25.09 -3.49 0.86
C LEU A 348 26.29 -2.74 0.27
N GLU A 349 26.04 -1.58 -0.32
CA GLU A 349 27.08 -0.69 -0.84
C GLU A 349 27.19 0.55 0.04
N ALA A 350 28.42 0.91 0.42
CA ALA A 350 28.65 2.05 1.31
C ALA A 350 29.96 2.77 0.98
N GLY A 351 29.98 4.08 1.22
CA GLY A 351 31.19 4.90 1.05
C GLY A 351 32.05 4.92 2.30
N ASP A 352 31.43 5.25 3.42
CA ASP A 352 32.03 5.32 4.74
C ASP A 352 30.94 5.26 5.83
N GLY A 353 31.33 5.34 7.09
CA GLY A 353 30.40 5.26 8.23
C GLY A 353 29.45 6.46 8.42
N LEU A 354 29.55 7.50 7.60
CA LEU A 354 28.79 8.75 7.72
C LEU A 354 27.91 9.08 6.52
N LYS A 355 28.19 8.46 5.37
CA LYS A 355 27.42 8.66 4.14
C LYS A 355 26.32 7.62 3.99
N PRO A 356 25.24 7.92 3.22
CA PRO A 356 24.20 6.95 2.95
C PRO A 356 24.75 5.65 2.36
N ALA A 357 24.16 4.53 2.75
CA ALA A 357 24.41 3.23 2.14
C ALA A 357 23.23 2.80 1.29
N ILE A 358 23.47 1.98 0.28
CA ILE A 358 22.43 1.35 -0.55
C ILE A 358 22.33 -0.13 -0.21
N LEU A 359 21.10 -0.60 -0.07
CA LEU A 359 20.74 -2.00 0.03
C LEU A 359 19.93 -2.37 -1.23
N LYS A 360 20.37 -3.38 -1.94
CA LYS A 360 19.72 -3.88 -3.16
C LYS A 360 19.82 -5.39 -3.27
N GLY A 361 19.05 -6.00 -4.16
CA GLY A 361 19.19 -7.40 -4.49
C GLY A 361 20.38 -7.64 -5.42
N GLU A 362 21.06 -8.79 -5.27
CA GLU A 362 22.08 -9.18 -6.22
C GLU A 362 21.48 -9.28 -7.62
N GLY A 363 22.04 -8.51 -8.57
CA GLY A 363 21.57 -8.46 -9.96
C GLY A 363 20.27 -7.68 -10.21
N ASP A 364 19.62 -7.12 -9.20
CA ASP A 364 18.41 -6.28 -9.34
C ASP A 364 18.79 -4.79 -9.36
N SER A 365 18.59 -4.14 -10.51
CA SER A 365 18.77 -2.70 -10.67
C SER A 365 17.45 -1.90 -10.61
N SER A 366 16.31 -2.59 -10.51
CA SER A 366 14.99 -1.96 -10.56
C SER A 366 14.50 -1.47 -9.20
N PHE A 367 15.11 -1.95 -8.10
CA PHE A 367 14.82 -1.55 -6.73
C PHE A 367 16.08 -1.07 -6.01
N THR A 368 15.99 0.10 -5.41
CA THR A 368 17.07 0.71 -4.60
C THR A 368 16.51 1.13 -3.26
N TYR A 369 17.17 0.72 -2.19
CA TYR A 369 16.82 1.14 -0.83
C TYR A 369 18.02 1.82 -0.18
N LEU A 370 17.91 3.11 0.08
CA LEU A 370 18.96 3.92 0.69
C LEU A 370 18.69 4.06 2.19
N LEU A 371 19.75 3.91 2.98
CA LEU A 371 19.75 4.03 4.43
C LEU A 371 20.71 5.13 4.88
N MET A 372 20.23 6.07 5.67
CA MET A 372 21.07 7.01 6.38
C MET A 372 21.71 6.32 7.59
N PRO A 373 23.04 6.39 7.74
CA PRO A 373 23.68 5.83 8.92
C PRO A 373 23.37 6.65 10.17
N VAL A 374 23.36 5.97 11.31
CA VAL A 374 23.29 6.60 12.63
C VAL A 374 24.70 6.94 13.08
N ARG A 375 24.94 8.20 13.48
CA ARG A 375 26.23 8.62 14.00
C ARG A 375 26.53 7.90 15.31
N LEU A 376 27.69 7.25 15.38
CA LEU A 376 28.21 6.68 16.60
C LEU A 376 28.83 7.82 17.44
N SER A 377 28.34 8.02 18.65
CA SER A 377 28.87 9.00 19.63
C SER A 377 30.06 8.41 20.39
#